data_2eedff66890c4e2ef07a06caabcfa939
#
_entry.id   2eedff66890c4e2ef07a06caabcfa939
#
_cell.length_a   1.000
_cell.length_b   1.000
_cell.length_c   1.000
_cell.angle_alpha   90.00
_cell.angle_beta   90.00
_cell.angle_gamma   90.00
#
_symmetry.space_group_name_H-M   'P 1'
#
loop_
_entity.id
_entity.type
_entity.pdbx_description
1 polymer ?
#
loop_
_entity_poly.entity_id
_entity_poly.type
_entity_poly.pdbx_seq_one_letter_code
_entity_poly.pdbx_strand_id
1 'polypeptide(L)'
;MLITHSTKRFKCMALRLSLGAVMLCFGLSSSAAQSDLEAFIERYADIQQATTDGNRLALSDQLSDAMVAHWSTHPMEEEARETLGGVMGCASAGSGKEQLTIVSWNVELKNQTHAYGAVVVFTDKKGEQVAQSLRFKRATTLRPTLDVKSRYTAKEWPGAVYYEVLLQHQGNRPVYTLLGWDGADNIRTRKVVETLSISGSKLKFGVPIISAGRGSTKRYILEYSDQVSAILQWREDLGMIVMDHLSPPSPDLEGQTSFYGPDMSYDGFVWKKNHWVLQEDVDVRDPNLQAPWNNPKRLRRRYRN
;
A
#
# COMPACT_ATOMS: atom_id res chain seq x y z
N MET A 1 19.56 8.08 -24.14
CA MET A 1 18.12 7.98 -24.46
C MET A 1 17.41 7.89 -23.12
N LEU A 2 16.80 9.00 -22.72
CA LEU A 2 16.26 9.21 -21.37
C LEU A 2 15.08 8.25 -21.12
N ILE A 3 15.22 7.39 -20.14
CA ILE A 3 14.13 6.59 -19.59
C ILE A 3 13.35 7.51 -18.66
N THR A 4 12.18 7.92 -19.11
CA THR A 4 11.26 8.70 -18.27
C THR A 4 10.67 7.78 -17.22
N HIS A 5 11.22 7.84 -16.00
CA HIS A 5 10.60 7.27 -14.82
C HIS A 5 9.29 8.02 -14.52
N SER A 6 8.17 7.35 -14.78
CA SER A 6 6.87 7.81 -14.31
C SER A 6 6.76 7.54 -12.80
N THR A 7 7.40 8.39 -12.02
CA THR A 7 7.10 8.50 -10.59
C THR A 7 5.76 9.21 -10.45
N LYS A 8 4.69 8.45 -10.21
CA LYS A 8 3.46 9.04 -9.68
C LYS A 8 3.77 9.61 -8.30
N ARG A 9 4.23 10.86 -8.29
CA ARG A 9 4.23 11.67 -7.07
C ARG A 9 2.77 11.87 -6.69
N PHE A 10 2.36 11.42 -5.53
CA PHE A 10 1.16 11.90 -4.85
C PHE A 10 1.40 13.39 -4.51
N LYS A 11 1.34 14.24 -5.52
CA LYS A 11 1.15 15.66 -5.28
C LYS A 11 -0.34 15.86 -5.09
N CYS A 12 -0.71 16.29 -3.91
CA CYS A 12 -2.00 16.91 -3.65
C CYS A 12 -2.13 18.12 -4.59
N MET A 13 -2.66 17.90 -5.81
CA MET A 13 -2.99 18.97 -6.74
C MET A 13 -4.46 19.32 -6.48
N ALA A 14 -4.67 20.50 -5.88
CA ALA A 14 -5.98 21.14 -5.86
C ALA A 14 -6.44 21.37 -7.31
N LEU A 15 -7.21 20.44 -7.84
CA LEU A 15 -7.80 20.52 -9.16
C LEU A 15 -9.07 21.39 -9.06
N ARG A 16 -9.01 22.61 -9.55
CA ARG A 16 -10.20 23.41 -9.84
C ARG A 16 -10.90 22.77 -11.04
N LEU A 17 -11.97 22.04 -10.79
CA LEU A 17 -12.85 21.49 -11.81
C LEU A 17 -13.69 22.61 -12.41
N SER A 18 -13.46 22.91 -13.68
CA SER A 18 -14.42 23.60 -14.55
C SER A 18 -15.44 22.56 -15.04
N LEU A 19 -16.70 22.74 -14.68
CA LEU A 19 -17.82 21.96 -15.22
C LEU A 19 -17.91 22.14 -16.72
N GLY A 20 -17.71 21.07 -17.47
CA GLY A 20 -18.08 20.93 -18.87
C GLY A 20 -18.91 19.66 -19.03
N ALA A 21 -20.19 19.81 -19.35
CA ALA A 21 -21.16 18.75 -19.46
C ALA A 21 -20.84 17.81 -20.64
N VAL A 22 -20.79 16.50 -20.37
CA VAL A 22 -21.12 15.47 -21.38
C VAL A 22 -22.09 14.50 -20.75
N MET A 23 -23.36 14.61 -21.17
CA MET A 23 -24.46 13.74 -20.83
C MET A 23 -24.53 12.64 -21.88
N LEU A 24 -24.40 11.37 -21.51
CA LEU A 24 -24.89 10.25 -22.30
C LEU A 24 -25.32 9.08 -21.42
N CYS A 25 -26.52 8.63 -21.67
CA CYS A 25 -27.36 7.71 -20.93
C CYS A 25 -26.78 6.30 -20.77
N PHE A 26 -26.66 5.82 -19.53
CA PHE A 26 -26.79 4.40 -19.18
C PHE A 26 -27.53 4.24 -17.84
N GLY A 27 -28.37 3.22 -17.76
CA GLY A 27 -29.30 2.71 -16.79
C GLY A 27 -29.42 3.27 -15.36
N LEU A 28 -30.64 3.40 -14.91
CA LEU A 28 -31.15 3.99 -13.65
C LEU A 28 -30.73 3.31 -12.32
N SER A 29 -29.82 2.33 -12.33
CA SER A 29 -29.27 1.72 -11.11
C SER A 29 -27.89 2.26 -10.70
N SER A 30 -27.24 3.05 -11.54
CA SER A 30 -25.89 3.59 -11.28
C SER A 30 -25.88 4.92 -10.50
N SER A 31 -26.98 5.67 -10.49
CA SER A 31 -26.96 7.03 -9.95
C SER A 31 -26.87 7.13 -8.42
N ALA A 32 -27.43 6.18 -7.68
CA ALA A 32 -27.37 6.20 -6.21
C ALA A 32 -26.00 5.72 -5.69
N ALA A 33 -25.44 4.65 -6.26
CA ALA A 33 -24.12 4.14 -5.89
C ALA A 33 -23.01 5.13 -6.24
N GLN A 34 -23.12 5.80 -7.38
CA GLN A 34 -22.17 6.85 -7.79
C GLN A 34 -22.25 8.07 -6.87
N SER A 35 -23.45 8.46 -6.43
CA SER A 35 -23.69 9.50 -5.42
C SER A 35 -22.98 9.19 -4.08
N ASP A 36 -22.98 7.92 -3.64
CA ASP A 36 -22.34 7.52 -2.39
C ASP A 36 -20.82 7.54 -2.49
N LEU A 37 -20.25 7.14 -3.64
CA LEU A 37 -18.80 7.21 -3.87
C LEU A 37 -18.31 8.67 -3.92
N GLU A 38 -19.04 9.55 -4.59
CA GLU A 38 -18.76 10.98 -4.60
C GLU A 38 -18.79 11.56 -3.18
N ALA A 39 -19.79 11.16 -2.36
CA ALA A 39 -19.87 11.58 -0.96
C ALA A 39 -18.69 11.10 -0.11
N PHE A 40 -18.11 9.92 -0.38
CA PHE A 40 -16.89 9.48 0.30
C PHE A 40 -15.67 10.32 -0.09
N ILE A 41 -15.54 10.68 -1.37
CA ILE A 41 -14.46 11.54 -1.86
C ILE A 41 -14.57 12.94 -1.27
N GLU A 42 -15.77 13.51 -1.20
CA GLU A 42 -16.02 14.81 -0.56
C GLU A 42 -15.65 14.79 0.94
N ARG A 43 -16.08 13.77 1.68
CA ARG A 43 -15.73 13.59 3.09
C ARG A 43 -14.22 13.44 3.30
N TYR A 44 -13.52 12.78 2.38
CA TYR A 44 -12.06 12.71 2.43
C TYR A 44 -11.42 14.08 2.16
N ALA A 45 -11.95 14.84 1.21
CA ALA A 45 -11.50 16.22 0.98
C ALA A 45 -11.73 17.12 2.20
N ASP A 46 -12.83 16.96 2.92
CA ASP A 46 -13.11 17.67 4.16
C ASP A 46 -12.07 17.37 5.24
N ILE A 47 -11.60 16.13 5.35
CA ILE A 47 -10.49 15.76 6.26
C ILE A 47 -9.24 16.56 5.94
N GLN A 48 -8.90 16.68 4.66
CA GLN A 48 -7.71 17.41 4.21
C GLN A 48 -7.83 18.93 4.45
N GLN A 49 -9.04 19.48 4.37
CA GLN A 49 -9.30 20.90 4.55
C GLN A 49 -9.50 21.31 6.01
N ALA A 50 -9.79 20.38 6.90
CA ALA A 50 -10.04 20.65 8.31
C ALA A 50 -8.83 21.30 8.99
N THR A 51 -9.08 22.33 9.80
CA THR A 51 -8.04 23.20 10.37
C THR A 51 -7.47 22.69 11.70
N THR A 52 -8.12 21.73 12.36
CA THR A 52 -7.69 21.19 13.64
C THR A 52 -7.55 19.67 13.58
N ASP A 53 -6.59 19.12 14.31
CA ASP A 53 -6.36 17.68 14.41
C ASP A 53 -7.60 16.94 14.92
N GLY A 54 -8.30 17.52 15.90
CA GLY A 54 -9.53 16.95 16.44
C GLY A 54 -10.62 16.78 15.37
N ASN A 55 -10.82 17.80 14.54
CA ASN A 55 -11.79 17.74 13.44
C ASN A 55 -11.37 16.76 12.37
N ARG A 56 -10.08 16.74 11.97
CA ARG A 56 -9.55 15.78 11.00
C ARG A 56 -9.81 14.33 11.41
N LEU A 57 -9.55 14.03 12.67
CA LEU A 57 -9.76 12.69 13.22
C LEU A 57 -11.24 12.33 13.32
N ALA A 58 -12.09 13.25 13.77
CA ALA A 58 -13.53 13.03 13.85
C ALA A 58 -14.15 12.79 12.44
N LEU A 59 -13.75 13.58 11.45
CA LEU A 59 -14.17 13.39 10.06
C LEU A 59 -13.66 12.06 9.48
N SER A 60 -12.44 11.65 9.82
CA SER A 60 -11.89 10.35 9.41
C SER A 60 -12.68 9.17 10.02
N ASP A 61 -13.06 9.27 11.29
CA ASP A 61 -13.93 8.27 11.92
C ASP A 61 -15.30 8.22 11.25
N GLN A 62 -15.92 9.38 10.96
CA GLN A 62 -17.20 9.47 10.24
C GLN A 62 -17.13 8.88 8.83
N LEU A 63 -16.02 9.10 8.10
CA LEU A 63 -15.80 8.48 6.80
C LEU A 63 -15.73 6.95 6.92
N SER A 64 -14.98 6.44 7.90
CA SER A 64 -14.91 5.00 8.17
C SER A 64 -16.27 4.40 8.46
N ASP A 65 -17.06 5.04 9.32
CA ASP A 65 -18.40 4.56 9.69
C ASP A 65 -19.37 4.58 8.50
N ALA A 66 -19.32 5.63 7.68
CA ALA A 66 -20.14 5.73 6.47
C ALA A 66 -19.79 4.64 5.45
N MET A 67 -18.50 4.38 5.22
CA MET A 67 -18.03 3.30 4.33
C MET A 67 -18.45 1.92 4.85
N VAL A 68 -18.32 1.66 6.14
CA VAL A 68 -18.75 0.39 6.76
C VAL A 68 -20.27 0.21 6.61
N ALA A 69 -21.06 1.25 6.86
CA ALA A 69 -22.51 1.19 6.71
C ALA A 69 -22.90 0.88 5.27
N HIS A 70 -22.29 1.54 4.30
CA HIS A 70 -22.56 1.34 2.88
C HIS A 70 -22.22 -0.10 2.44
N TRP A 71 -20.97 -0.55 2.65
CA TRP A 71 -20.54 -1.88 2.21
C TRP A 71 -21.00 -3.05 3.09
N SER A 72 -21.70 -2.78 4.16
CA SER A 72 -22.46 -3.82 4.88
C SER A 72 -23.74 -4.22 4.16
N THR A 73 -24.22 -3.41 3.21
CA THR A 73 -25.47 -3.62 2.48
C THR A 73 -25.30 -3.63 0.96
N HIS A 74 -24.21 -3.06 0.45
CA HIS A 74 -23.91 -2.99 -0.99
C HIS A 74 -22.63 -3.74 -1.31
N PRO A 75 -22.52 -4.40 -2.46
CA PRO A 75 -21.29 -5.06 -2.86
C PRO A 75 -20.17 -4.05 -3.14
N MET A 76 -18.92 -4.46 -2.89
CA MET A 76 -17.75 -3.71 -3.31
C MET A 76 -17.44 -4.02 -4.78
N GLU A 77 -17.90 -3.17 -5.67
CA GLU A 77 -17.74 -3.32 -7.12
C GLU A 77 -16.39 -2.80 -7.61
N GLU A 78 -16.01 -3.16 -8.85
CA GLU A 78 -14.75 -2.72 -9.47
C GLU A 78 -14.70 -1.22 -9.65
N GLU A 79 -15.79 -0.61 -10.13
CA GLU A 79 -15.90 0.84 -10.32
C GLU A 79 -15.62 1.60 -9.01
N ALA A 80 -16.11 1.09 -7.87
CA ALA A 80 -15.83 1.68 -6.56
C ALA A 80 -14.34 1.59 -6.21
N ARG A 81 -13.69 0.47 -6.52
CA ARG A 81 -12.25 0.28 -6.28
C ARG A 81 -11.41 1.23 -7.11
N GLU A 82 -11.72 1.36 -8.41
CA GLU A 82 -11.02 2.25 -9.32
C GLU A 82 -11.21 3.72 -8.93
N THR A 83 -12.44 4.13 -8.65
CA THR A 83 -12.78 5.50 -8.26
C THR A 83 -12.07 5.92 -6.97
N LEU A 84 -12.12 5.08 -5.93
CA LEU A 84 -11.44 5.37 -4.66
C LEU A 84 -9.92 5.27 -4.79
N GLY A 85 -9.41 4.35 -5.60
CA GLY A 85 -7.98 4.20 -5.87
C GLY A 85 -7.35 5.42 -6.55
N GLY A 86 -8.14 6.25 -7.21
CA GLY A 86 -7.70 7.53 -7.76
C GLY A 86 -7.45 8.63 -6.71
N VAL A 87 -7.98 8.47 -5.49
CA VAL A 87 -8.00 9.51 -4.45
C VAL A 87 -7.30 9.06 -3.16
N MET A 88 -7.47 7.82 -2.77
CA MET A 88 -6.90 7.24 -1.55
C MET A 88 -6.30 5.86 -1.82
N GLY A 89 -5.64 5.23 -0.87
CA GLY A 89 -5.19 3.85 -1.02
C GLY A 89 -6.39 2.92 -1.15
N CYS A 90 -6.51 2.25 -2.28
CA CYS A 90 -7.50 1.20 -2.48
C CYS A 90 -6.81 0.03 -3.20
N ALA A 91 -6.78 -1.11 -2.55
CA ALA A 91 -6.11 -2.30 -3.08
C ALA A 91 -6.93 -3.55 -2.80
N SER A 92 -6.92 -4.49 -3.74
CA SER A 92 -7.72 -5.71 -3.62
C SER A 92 -6.99 -6.94 -4.15
N ALA A 93 -7.32 -8.10 -3.62
CA ALA A 93 -6.85 -9.38 -4.11
C ALA A 93 -7.87 -10.49 -3.84
N GLY A 94 -7.73 -11.58 -4.58
CA GLY A 94 -8.57 -12.75 -4.47
C GLY A 94 -9.91 -12.61 -5.18
N SER A 95 -10.73 -13.64 -5.07
CA SER A 95 -12.09 -13.68 -5.60
C SER A 95 -12.97 -14.63 -4.77
N GLY A 96 -14.29 -14.48 -4.85
CA GLY A 96 -15.22 -15.31 -4.12
C GLY A 96 -14.95 -15.30 -2.61
N LYS A 97 -14.68 -16.45 -2.01
CA LYS A 97 -14.43 -16.58 -0.55
C LYS A 97 -13.07 -16.02 -0.09
N GLU A 98 -12.21 -15.69 -1.02
CA GLU A 98 -10.88 -15.13 -0.74
C GLU A 98 -10.78 -13.67 -1.19
N GLN A 99 -11.92 -13.04 -1.53
CA GLN A 99 -11.96 -11.64 -1.89
C GLN A 99 -11.65 -10.77 -0.68
N LEU A 100 -10.72 -9.85 -0.85
CA LEU A 100 -10.40 -8.80 0.11
C LEU A 100 -10.13 -7.50 -0.64
N THR A 101 -10.70 -6.41 -0.15
CA THR A 101 -10.39 -5.05 -0.55
C THR A 101 -10.08 -4.23 0.70
N ILE A 102 -9.03 -3.43 0.67
CA ILE A 102 -8.71 -2.46 1.71
C ILE A 102 -8.71 -1.06 1.13
N VAL A 103 -9.50 -0.18 1.74
CA VAL A 103 -9.48 1.26 1.47
C VAL A 103 -8.81 1.92 2.66
N SER A 104 -7.80 2.76 2.44
CA SER A 104 -7.01 3.36 3.50
C SER A 104 -6.54 4.76 3.13
N TRP A 105 -6.42 5.63 4.12
CA TRP A 105 -6.00 7.02 3.94
C TRP A 105 -5.18 7.51 5.13
N ASN A 106 -4.38 8.53 4.89
CA ASN A 106 -3.67 9.23 5.94
C ASN A 106 -4.40 10.50 6.38
N VAL A 107 -4.20 10.84 7.62
CA VAL A 107 -4.62 12.10 8.25
C VAL A 107 -3.37 12.79 8.77
N GLU A 108 -2.89 13.78 8.05
CA GLU A 108 -1.72 14.55 8.46
C GLU A 108 -2.08 15.44 9.66
N LEU A 109 -1.27 15.40 10.72
CA LEU A 109 -1.47 16.17 11.94
C LEU A 109 -0.54 17.40 11.97
N LYS A 110 -0.89 18.41 12.76
CA LYS A 110 -0.13 19.68 12.84
C LYS A 110 1.32 19.51 13.26
N ASN A 111 1.64 18.47 14.01
CA ASN A 111 3.00 18.13 14.41
C ASN A 111 3.77 17.32 13.37
N GLN A 112 3.27 17.27 12.13
CA GLN A 112 3.86 16.53 11.02
C GLN A 112 3.97 15.00 11.26
N THR A 113 3.15 14.47 12.15
CA THR A 113 2.91 13.03 12.25
C THR A 113 1.62 12.66 11.54
N HIS A 114 1.40 11.37 11.34
CA HIS A 114 0.24 10.86 10.63
C HIS A 114 -0.65 10.01 11.54
N ALA A 115 -1.94 10.14 11.37
CA ALA A 115 -2.94 9.16 11.76
C ALA A 115 -3.50 8.51 10.50
N TYR A 116 -4.23 7.41 10.66
CA TYR A 116 -4.72 6.63 9.53
C TYR A 116 -6.16 6.21 9.76
N GLY A 117 -6.94 6.21 8.68
CA GLY A 117 -8.24 5.54 8.61
C GLY A 117 -8.17 4.41 7.59
N ALA A 118 -8.93 3.35 7.83
CA ALA A 118 -9.10 2.29 6.85
C ALA A 118 -10.37 1.48 7.09
N VAL A 119 -10.89 0.94 5.97
CA VAL A 119 -11.98 -0.03 5.94
C VAL A 119 -11.53 -1.24 5.14
N VAL A 120 -11.75 -2.43 5.68
CA VAL A 120 -11.51 -3.70 4.98
C VAL A 120 -12.86 -4.32 4.64
N VAL A 121 -13.06 -4.61 3.37
CA VAL A 121 -14.20 -5.35 2.85
C VAL A 121 -13.72 -6.72 2.40
N PHE A 122 -14.28 -7.78 2.96
CA PHE A 122 -13.84 -9.14 2.67
C PHE A 122 -15.00 -10.13 2.72
N THR A 123 -14.79 -11.28 2.15
CA THR A 123 -15.78 -12.37 2.21
C THR A 123 -15.48 -13.29 3.40
N ASP A 124 -16.47 -13.55 4.22
CA ASP A 124 -16.33 -14.43 5.37
C ASP A 124 -16.41 -15.93 4.97
N LYS A 125 -16.30 -16.82 5.94
CA LYS A 125 -16.38 -18.29 5.72
C LYS A 125 -17.73 -18.75 5.18
N LYS A 126 -18.82 -17.99 5.41
CA LYS A 126 -20.15 -18.30 4.90
C LYS A 126 -20.31 -17.85 3.44
N GLY A 127 -19.41 -17.01 2.95
CA GLY A 127 -19.49 -16.40 1.63
C GLY A 127 -20.23 -15.05 1.67
N GLU A 128 -20.41 -14.47 2.85
CA GLU A 128 -21.05 -13.17 3.04
C GLU A 128 -20.00 -12.05 3.04
N GLN A 129 -20.30 -10.93 2.41
CA GLN A 129 -19.46 -9.75 2.47
C GLN A 129 -19.53 -9.13 3.87
N VAL A 130 -18.36 -8.79 4.40
CA VAL A 130 -18.19 -8.10 5.69
C VAL A 130 -17.37 -6.85 5.47
N ALA A 131 -17.85 -5.71 5.96
CA ALA A 131 -17.09 -4.46 6.02
C ALA A 131 -16.69 -4.18 7.46
N GLN A 132 -15.43 -3.84 7.69
CA GLN A 132 -14.88 -3.57 9.03
C GLN A 132 -13.90 -2.42 9.01
N SER A 133 -14.11 -1.41 9.87
CA SER A 133 -13.13 -0.35 10.09
C SER A 133 -11.92 -0.82 10.89
N LEU A 134 -10.76 -0.24 10.57
CA LEU A 134 -9.54 -0.43 11.35
C LEU A 134 -9.34 0.77 12.28
N ARG A 135 -9.11 0.49 13.56
CA ARG A 135 -8.81 1.55 14.54
C ARG A 135 -7.30 1.75 14.64
N PHE A 136 -6.86 2.92 14.23
CA PHE A 136 -5.47 3.31 14.31
C PHE A 136 -5.02 3.42 15.77
N LYS A 137 -3.98 2.66 16.12
CA LYS A 137 -3.34 2.72 17.43
C LYS A 137 -2.36 3.89 17.45
N ARG A 138 -2.78 5.02 18.02
CA ARG A 138 -1.88 6.15 18.24
C ARG A 138 -0.70 5.74 19.12
N ALA A 139 0.48 6.09 18.66
CA ALA A 139 1.66 5.95 19.49
C ALA A 139 1.65 6.95 20.63
N THR A 140 2.13 6.52 21.79
CA THR A 140 2.30 7.39 22.97
C THR A 140 3.62 8.15 22.94
N THR A 141 4.48 7.88 21.96
CA THR A 141 5.80 8.50 21.80
C THR A 141 5.86 9.29 20.49
N LEU A 142 6.66 10.35 20.46
CA LEU A 142 6.89 11.19 19.28
C LEU A 142 7.54 10.44 18.10
N ARG A 143 8.17 9.29 18.36
CA ARG A 143 8.86 8.48 17.36
C ARG A 143 8.52 6.99 17.55
N PRO A 144 7.30 6.58 17.19
CA PRO A 144 6.90 5.19 17.37
C PRO A 144 7.72 4.29 16.45
N THR A 145 8.29 3.25 17.01
CA THR A 145 8.87 2.15 16.26
C THR A 145 7.80 1.11 15.97
N LEU A 146 7.62 0.75 14.71
CA LEU A 146 6.77 -0.39 14.36
C LEU A 146 7.47 -1.68 14.75
N ASP A 147 6.83 -2.47 15.62
CA ASP A 147 7.39 -3.76 16.02
C ASP A 147 7.11 -4.83 14.95
N VAL A 148 8.17 -5.31 14.32
CA VAL A 148 8.11 -6.36 13.29
C VAL A 148 7.65 -7.71 13.80
N LYS A 149 7.61 -7.92 15.13
CA LYS A 149 7.20 -9.17 15.78
C LYS A 149 5.81 -9.10 16.40
N SER A 150 5.21 -7.93 16.55
CA SER A 150 3.89 -7.78 17.15
C SER A 150 2.77 -8.23 16.21
N ARG A 151 1.69 -8.71 16.80
CA ARG A 151 0.42 -8.94 16.12
C ARG A 151 -0.54 -7.82 16.46
N TYR A 152 -1.36 -7.47 15.46
CA TYR A 152 -2.39 -6.47 15.65
C TYR A 152 -3.76 -7.01 15.19
N THR A 153 -4.79 -6.30 15.58
CA THR A 153 -6.18 -6.59 15.23
C THR A 153 -6.80 -5.35 14.60
N ALA A 154 -8.03 -5.47 14.10
CA ALA A 154 -8.77 -4.30 13.62
C ALA A 154 -8.95 -3.20 14.70
N LYS A 155 -8.92 -3.57 15.97
CA LYS A 155 -9.08 -2.61 17.10
C LYS A 155 -7.77 -1.89 17.47
N GLU A 156 -6.64 -2.42 17.08
CA GLU A 156 -5.30 -1.90 17.36
C GLU A 156 -4.43 -2.08 16.12
N TRP A 157 -4.68 -1.27 15.12
CA TRP A 157 -3.96 -1.30 13.86
C TRP A 157 -2.84 -0.26 13.84
N PRO A 158 -1.63 -0.57 13.36
CA PRO A 158 -0.49 0.35 13.39
C PRO A 158 -0.58 1.50 12.40
N GLY A 159 -1.44 1.40 11.37
CA GLY A 159 -1.63 2.43 10.37
C GLY A 159 -0.67 2.32 9.18
N ALA A 160 -1.21 2.46 7.99
CA ALA A 160 -0.51 2.68 6.73
C ALA A 160 -1.53 3.01 5.64
N VAL A 161 -1.10 3.63 4.55
CA VAL A 161 -1.87 3.68 3.31
C VAL A 161 -1.43 2.53 2.42
N TYR A 162 -2.30 1.53 2.25
CA TYR A 162 -2.02 0.37 1.42
C TYR A 162 -2.41 0.63 -0.03
N TYR A 163 -1.52 0.29 -0.95
CA TYR A 163 -1.68 0.51 -2.39
C TYR A 163 -1.57 -0.79 -3.21
N GLU A 164 -1.24 -1.92 -2.56
CA GLU A 164 -1.16 -3.23 -3.20
C GLU A 164 -1.54 -4.32 -2.20
N VAL A 165 -2.25 -5.33 -2.66
CA VAL A 165 -2.58 -6.54 -1.90
C VAL A 165 -2.24 -7.75 -2.75
N LEU A 166 -1.49 -8.68 -2.18
CA LEU A 166 -1.13 -9.94 -2.81
C LEU A 166 -1.75 -11.09 -2.02
N LEU A 167 -2.48 -11.97 -2.69
CA LEU A 167 -3.00 -13.20 -2.09
C LEU A 167 -1.97 -14.32 -2.25
N GLN A 168 -1.62 -14.94 -1.13
CA GLN A 168 -0.76 -16.11 -1.06
C GLN A 168 -1.45 -17.19 -0.23
N HIS A 169 -0.96 -18.42 -0.31
CA HIS A 169 -1.46 -19.52 0.49
C HIS A 169 -0.36 -20.11 1.36
N GLN A 170 -0.64 -20.21 2.66
CA GLN A 170 0.18 -20.99 3.60
C GLN A 170 -0.49 -22.36 3.81
N GLY A 171 -0.09 -23.35 3.05
CA GLY A 171 -0.87 -24.56 2.87
C GLY A 171 -2.22 -24.23 2.23
N ASN A 172 -3.31 -24.61 2.87
CA ASN A 172 -4.68 -24.31 2.39
C ASN A 172 -5.28 -23.03 3.01
N ARG A 173 -4.47 -22.18 3.66
CA ARG A 173 -4.96 -20.97 4.31
C ARG A 173 -4.57 -19.75 3.51
N PRO A 174 -5.52 -18.92 3.08
CA PRO A 174 -5.22 -17.67 2.42
C PRO A 174 -4.53 -16.71 3.42
N VAL A 175 -3.49 -16.06 2.94
CA VAL A 175 -2.77 -15.00 3.64
C VAL A 175 -2.58 -13.85 2.66
N TYR A 176 -2.88 -12.65 3.10
CA TYR A 176 -2.75 -11.44 2.30
C TYR A 176 -1.48 -10.70 2.70
N THR A 177 -0.72 -10.26 1.72
CA THR A 177 0.44 -9.40 1.90
C THR A 177 0.10 -8.01 1.38
N LEU A 178 0.18 -7.02 2.25
CA LEU A 178 -0.17 -5.64 1.96
C LEU A 178 1.10 -4.82 1.79
N LEU A 179 1.23 -4.11 0.68
CA LEU A 179 2.30 -3.14 0.48
C LEU A 179 1.74 -1.75 0.78
N GLY A 180 2.41 -1.04 1.67
CA GLY A 180 1.91 0.23 2.18
C GLY A 180 2.97 1.29 2.40
N TRP A 181 2.49 2.49 2.64
CA TRP A 181 3.25 3.67 3.00
C TRP A 181 2.81 4.18 4.38
N ASP A 182 3.79 4.51 5.21
CA ASP A 182 3.61 5.19 6.49
C ASP A 182 4.48 6.45 6.49
N GLY A 183 3.87 7.62 6.64
CA GLY A 183 4.55 8.91 6.68
C GLY A 183 5.41 9.12 7.92
N ALA A 184 5.22 8.27 8.93
CA ALA A 184 5.94 8.27 10.19
C ALA A 184 6.02 9.64 10.88
N ASP A 185 7.03 10.45 10.56
CA ASP A 185 7.24 11.78 11.11
C ASP A 185 7.94 12.71 10.10
N ASN A 186 8.31 13.92 10.53
CA ASN A 186 8.90 14.95 9.69
C ASN A 186 10.37 14.70 9.28
N ILE A 187 10.96 13.58 9.64
CA ILE A 187 12.35 13.23 9.29
C ILE A 187 12.49 11.83 8.71
N ARG A 188 11.43 11.00 8.81
CA ARG A 188 11.44 9.62 8.33
C ARG A 188 10.13 9.27 7.66
N THR A 189 10.25 8.45 6.65
CA THR A 189 9.14 7.80 5.94
C THR A 189 9.39 6.30 5.93
N ARG A 190 8.32 5.51 5.81
CA ARG A 190 8.42 4.05 5.77
C ARG A 190 7.65 3.47 4.59
N LYS A 191 8.19 2.43 4.02
CA LYS A 191 7.43 1.43 3.28
C LYS A 191 7.24 0.20 4.14
N VAL A 192 6.07 -0.41 4.04
CA VAL A 192 5.68 -1.50 4.93
C VAL A 192 5.19 -2.69 4.10
N VAL A 193 5.78 -3.85 4.34
CA VAL A 193 5.20 -5.14 3.95
C VAL A 193 4.49 -5.69 5.18
N GLU A 194 3.18 -5.63 5.20
CA GLU A 194 2.34 -6.14 6.30
C GLU A 194 1.68 -7.45 5.87
N THR A 195 1.40 -8.32 6.81
CA THR A 195 0.74 -9.60 6.54
C THR A 195 -0.58 -9.68 7.28
N LEU A 196 -1.62 -10.17 6.61
CA LEU A 196 -2.98 -10.24 7.13
C LEU A 196 -3.56 -11.63 6.90
N SER A 197 -4.26 -12.15 7.88
CA SER A 197 -5.11 -13.34 7.76
C SER A 197 -6.50 -13.09 8.31
N ILE A 198 -7.48 -13.80 7.76
CA ILE A 198 -8.88 -13.73 8.18
C ILE A 198 -9.24 -15.02 8.91
N SER A 199 -9.84 -14.89 10.09
CA SER A 199 -10.30 -16.04 10.88
C SER A 199 -11.74 -15.83 11.34
N GLY A 200 -12.69 -16.43 10.63
CA GLY A 200 -14.11 -16.06 10.73
C GLY A 200 -14.33 -14.65 10.20
N SER A 201 -14.83 -13.77 11.04
CA SER A 201 -14.95 -12.32 10.77
C SER A 201 -13.83 -11.49 11.43
N LYS A 202 -12.72 -12.11 11.88
CA LYS A 202 -11.66 -11.42 12.61
C LYS A 202 -10.43 -11.23 11.73
N LEU A 203 -10.04 -9.99 11.56
CA LEU A 203 -8.79 -9.59 10.91
C LEU A 203 -7.63 -9.75 11.89
N LYS A 204 -6.56 -10.41 11.46
CA LYS A 204 -5.34 -10.64 12.24
C LYS A 204 -4.13 -10.20 11.41
N PHE A 205 -3.55 -9.07 11.77
CA PHE A 205 -2.32 -8.57 11.18
C PHE A 205 -1.10 -9.24 11.84
N GLY A 206 -0.09 -9.51 11.05
CA GLY A 206 1.15 -10.09 11.53
C GLY A 206 1.17 -11.62 11.51
N VAL A 207 1.08 -12.21 10.32
CA VAL A 207 1.39 -13.63 10.08
C VAL A 207 2.91 -13.78 9.94
N PRO A 208 3.57 -14.75 10.62
CA PRO A 208 5.03 -14.88 10.58
C PRO A 208 5.50 -15.61 9.31
N ILE A 209 5.40 -14.93 8.16
CA ILE A 209 5.73 -15.47 6.82
C ILE A 209 6.81 -14.68 6.10
N ILE A 210 7.47 -13.72 6.75
CA ILE A 210 8.52 -12.92 6.13
C ILE A 210 9.86 -13.37 6.69
N SER A 211 10.76 -13.86 5.85
CA SER A 211 12.10 -14.33 6.18
C SER A 211 13.14 -13.36 5.62
N ALA A 212 13.55 -12.41 6.46
CA ALA A 212 14.62 -11.44 6.19
C ALA A 212 15.71 -11.60 7.27
N GLY A 213 16.67 -12.47 7.03
CA GLY A 213 17.70 -12.83 8.02
C GLY A 213 17.33 -14.06 8.88
N ARG A 214 17.65 -14.01 10.18
CA ARG A 214 17.38 -15.15 11.08
C ARG A 214 15.93 -15.19 11.56
N GLY A 215 15.24 -16.27 11.22
CA GLY A 215 13.84 -16.52 11.64
C GLY A 215 12.82 -15.82 10.75
N SER A 216 11.56 -15.84 11.20
CA SER A 216 10.44 -15.23 10.50
C SER A 216 9.90 -14.03 11.27
N THR A 217 9.62 -12.96 10.56
CA THR A 217 8.94 -11.77 11.06
C THR A 217 7.51 -11.67 10.53
N LYS A 218 6.73 -10.80 11.11
CA LYS A 218 5.31 -10.62 10.77
C LYS A 218 5.08 -9.43 9.84
N ARG A 219 6.06 -8.53 9.75
CA ARG A 219 6.13 -7.43 8.80
C ARG A 219 7.57 -7.10 8.50
N TYR A 220 7.76 -6.36 7.42
CA TYR A 220 9.04 -5.80 7.05
C TYR A 220 8.87 -4.29 6.86
N ILE A 221 9.84 -3.52 7.31
CA ILE A 221 9.79 -2.06 7.32
C ILE A 221 11.04 -1.53 6.66
N LEU A 222 10.83 -0.77 5.61
CA LEU A 222 11.83 0.04 4.94
C LEU A 222 11.72 1.46 5.49
N GLU A 223 12.58 1.87 6.41
CA GLU A 223 12.58 3.21 6.99
C GLU A 223 13.73 4.04 6.40
N TYR A 224 13.41 5.23 5.93
CA TYR A 224 14.33 6.10 5.22
C TYR A 224 14.02 7.58 5.48
N SER A 225 14.92 8.47 5.03
CA SER A 225 14.75 9.92 5.13
C SER A 225 13.50 10.40 4.41
N ASP A 226 12.76 11.34 5.01
CA ASP A 226 11.62 12.00 4.37
C ASP A 226 12.02 12.86 3.15
N GLN A 227 13.32 13.16 3.01
CA GLN A 227 13.87 13.94 1.89
C GLN A 227 14.00 13.14 0.59
N VAL A 228 13.84 11.82 0.63
CA VAL A 228 13.95 10.93 -0.52
C VAL A 228 12.68 10.10 -0.70
N SER A 229 12.60 9.38 -1.81
CA SER A 229 11.52 8.41 -2.06
C SER A 229 12.12 7.04 -2.29
N ALA A 230 11.55 6.01 -1.68
CA ALA A 230 11.93 4.63 -1.90
C ALA A 230 10.80 3.84 -2.58
N ILE A 231 11.18 2.87 -3.41
CA ILE A 231 10.27 1.97 -4.10
C ILE A 231 10.00 0.74 -3.22
N LEU A 232 8.75 0.32 -3.19
CA LEU A 232 8.30 -1.00 -2.75
C LEU A 232 7.08 -1.34 -3.62
N GLN A 233 7.18 -2.36 -4.47
CA GLN A 233 6.13 -2.70 -5.43
C GLN A 233 6.14 -4.17 -5.79
N TRP A 234 5.01 -4.71 -6.21
CA TRP A 234 4.92 -6.00 -6.86
C TRP A 234 5.40 -5.89 -8.31
N ARG A 235 6.28 -6.78 -8.71
CA ARG A 235 6.72 -6.94 -10.10
C ARG A 235 6.24 -8.30 -10.60
N GLU A 236 5.15 -8.26 -11.37
CA GLU A 236 4.53 -9.47 -11.91
C GLU A 236 5.46 -10.23 -12.84
N ASP A 237 6.21 -9.51 -13.67
CA ASP A 237 7.20 -10.05 -14.60
C ASP A 237 8.35 -10.79 -13.93
N LEU A 238 8.67 -10.42 -12.68
CA LEU A 238 9.68 -11.07 -11.86
C LEU A 238 9.09 -12.05 -10.84
N GLY A 239 7.78 -12.01 -10.60
CA GLY A 239 7.10 -12.81 -9.59
C GLY A 239 7.57 -12.51 -8.17
N MET A 240 7.92 -11.25 -7.88
CA MET A 240 8.48 -10.84 -6.60
C MET A 240 8.07 -9.42 -6.18
N ILE A 241 8.12 -9.17 -4.89
CA ILE A 241 8.08 -7.82 -4.34
C ILE A 241 9.47 -7.23 -4.48
N VAL A 242 9.60 -6.12 -5.17
CA VAL A 242 10.88 -5.41 -5.37
C VAL A 242 10.87 -4.14 -4.53
N MET A 243 12.02 -3.82 -3.93
CA MET A 243 12.24 -2.62 -3.15
C MET A 243 13.64 -2.07 -3.39
N ASP A 244 13.81 -0.78 -3.18
CA ASP A 244 15.14 -0.19 -3.16
C ASP A 244 15.97 -0.76 -1.99
N HIS A 245 17.24 -1.02 -2.22
CA HIS A 245 18.19 -1.19 -1.15
C HIS A 245 18.49 0.18 -0.53
N LEU A 246 18.46 0.24 0.80
CA LEU A 246 18.67 1.49 1.53
C LEU A 246 20.04 1.48 2.22
N SER A 247 20.82 2.52 1.98
CA SER A 247 22.10 2.71 2.63
C SER A 247 22.24 4.12 3.20
N PRO A 248 23.08 4.32 4.23
CA PRO A 248 23.44 5.66 4.69
C PRO A 248 24.48 6.28 3.75
N PRO A 249 24.53 7.63 3.65
CA PRO A 249 25.51 8.32 2.80
C PRO A 249 26.96 8.17 3.29
N SER A 250 27.15 7.76 4.55
CA SER A 250 28.46 7.47 5.13
C SER A 250 28.37 6.43 6.26
N PRO A 251 29.44 5.66 6.54
CA PRO A 251 29.44 4.62 7.57
C PRO A 251 29.11 5.12 8.99
N ASP A 252 29.45 6.36 9.31
CA ASP A 252 29.18 6.95 10.65
C ASP A 252 27.68 7.17 10.91
N LEU A 253 26.86 7.11 9.88
CA LEU A 253 25.40 7.22 9.95
C LEU A 253 24.69 5.87 9.93
N GLU A 254 25.44 4.77 10.02
CA GLU A 254 24.85 3.43 10.10
C GLU A 254 23.93 3.30 11.31
N GLY A 255 22.72 2.74 11.07
CA GLY A 255 21.67 2.63 12.09
C GLY A 255 20.82 3.89 12.30
N GLN A 256 21.16 5.03 11.68
CA GLN A 256 20.39 6.27 11.72
C GLN A 256 19.51 6.38 10.48
N THR A 257 18.35 5.71 10.48
CA THR A 257 17.49 5.54 9.30
C THR A 257 16.93 6.84 8.72
N SER A 258 16.91 7.92 9.49
CA SER A 258 16.56 9.26 9.00
C SER A 258 17.55 9.83 7.95
N PHE A 259 18.69 9.18 7.75
CA PHE A 259 19.69 9.53 6.72
C PHE A 259 19.77 8.50 5.60
N TYR A 260 19.03 7.39 5.70
CA TYR A 260 19.06 6.36 4.68
C TYR A 260 18.31 6.79 3.43
N GLY A 261 18.81 6.35 2.30
CA GLY A 261 18.19 6.54 0.99
C GLY A 261 18.54 5.40 0.03
N PRO A 262 17.85 5.32 -1.12
CA PRO A 262 18.19 4.38 -2.19
C PRO A 262 19.61 4.56 -2.70
N ASP A 263 20.36 3.46 -2.88
CA ASP A 263 21.73 3.44 -3.41
C ASP A 263 21.81 2.92 -4.84
N MET A 264 20.67 2.80 -5.54
CA MET A 264 20.51 2.31 -6.91
C MET A 264 20.63 0.78 -7.07
N SER A 265 20.75 0.03 -6.01
CA SER A 265 20.56 -1.42 -6.00
C SER A 265 19.17 -1.78 -5.48
N TYR A 266 18.77 -3.02 -5.70
CA TYR A 266 17.43 -3.47 -5.36
C TYR A 266 17.47 -4.78 -4.59
N ASP A 267 16.58 -4.87 -3.61
CA ASP A 267 16.28 -6.12 -2.92
C ASP A 267 14.87 -6.59 -3.28
N GLY A 268 14.53 -7.81 -2.92
CA GLY A 268 13.18 -8.28 -3.16
C GLY A 268 12.79 -9.47 -2.31
N PHE A 269 11.48 -9.71 -2.25
CA PHE A 269 10.92 -10.90 -1.62
C PHE A 269 10.30 -11.82 -2.67
N VAL A 270 10.71 -13.08 -2.64
CA VAL A 270 10.14 -14.16 -3.48
C VAL A 270 9.34 -15.11 -2.60
N TRP A 271 8.15 -15.49 -3.07
CA TRP A 271 7.33 -16.48 -2.37
C TRP A 271 7.89 -17.89 -2.58
N LYS A 272 8.45 -18.49 -1.51
CA LYS A 272 9.01 -19.85 -1.53
C LYS A 272 8.60 -20.60 -0.26
N LYS A 273 8.14 -21.84 -0.39
CA LYS A 273 7.81 -22.73 0.74
C LYS A 273 6.89 -22.06 1.78
N ASN A 274 5.85 -21.37 1.33
CA ASN A 274 4.88 -20.66 2.16
C ASN A 274 5.44 -19.45 2.96
N HIS A 275 6.56 -18.87 2.50
CA HIS A 275 7.17 -17.69 3.09
C HIS A 275 7.68 -16.72 2.01
N TRP A 276 7.69 -15.45 2.32
CA TRP A 276 8.44 -14.45 1.61
C TRP A 276 9.91 -14.53 2.04
N VAL A 277 10.79 -14.82 1.11
CA VAL A 277 12.24 -14.95 1.35
C VAL A 277 12.95 -13.78 0.71
N LEU A 278 13.72 -13.04 1.51
CA LEU A 278 14.52 -11.92 1.04
C LEU A 278 15.59 -12.42 0.08
N GLN A 279 15.77 -11.70 -1.02
CA GLN A 279 16.88 -11.79 -1.96
C GLN A 279 17.48 -10.40 -2.07
N GLU A 280 18.75 -10.31 -1.79
CA GLU A 280 19.53 -9.08 -1.94
C GLU A 280 20.10 -8.99 -3.36
N ASP A 281 20.38 -7.78 -3.83
CA ASP A 281 21.01 -7.47 -5.12
C ASP A 281 20.27 -8.08 -6.32
N VAL A 282 18.98 -7.74 -6.42
CA VAL A 282 18.09 -8.25 -7.49
C VAL A 282 18.29 -7.49 -8.78
N ASP A 283 18.51 -8.20 -9.88
CA ASP A 283 18.48 -7.61 -11.21
C ASP A 283 17.04 -7.33 -11.67
N VAL A 284 16.62 -6.08 -11.60
CA VAL A 284 15.28 -5.62 -11.97
C VAL A 284 15.12 -5.25 -13.46
N ARG A 285 16.16 -5.43 -14.26
CA ARG A 285 16.09 -5.18 -15.69
C ARG A 285 15.16 -6.19 -16.35
N ASP A 286 14.40 -5.73 -17.33
CA ASP A 286 13.55 -6.63 -18.12
C ASP A 286 14.44 -7.72 -18.76
N PRO A 287 14.24 -9.01 -18.41
CA PRO A 287 15.03 -10.10 -18.96
C PRO A 287 14.87 -10.26 -20.50
N ASN A 288 13.83 -9.65 -21.07
CA ASN A 288 13.57 -9.65 -22.50
C ASN A 288 14.19 -8.43 -23.22
N LEU A 289 14.61 -7.42 -22.50
CA LEU A 289 15.33 -6.26 -23.06
C LEU A 289 16.80 -6.64 -23.29
N GLN A 290 17.12 -7.04 -24.52
CA GLN A 290 18.53 -7.14 -24.94
C GLN A 290 19.18 -5.76 -24.85
N ALA A 291 20.17 -5.64 -23.99
CA ALA A 291 20.99 -4.44 -23.95
C ALA A 291 21.53 -4.14 -25.37
N PRO A 292 21.43 -2.89 -25.86
CA PRO A 292 21.76 -2.54 -27.26
C PRO A 292 23.19 -2.95 -27.68
N TRP A 293 24.10 -3.08 -26.72
CA TRP A 293 25.50 -3.53 -26.93
C TRP A 293 25.66 -5.05 -26.97
N ASN A 294 24.70 -5.83 -26.47
CA ASN A 294 24.71 -7.29 -26.47
C ASN A 294 23.99 -7.93 -27.67
N ASN A 295 23.67 -7.15 -28.71
CA ASN A 295 23.02 -7.67 -29.91
C ASN A 295 24.00 -8.57 -30.70
N PRO A 296 23.81 -9.90 -30.71
CA PRO A 296 24.75 -10.83 -31.36
C PRO A 296 24.85 -10.62 -32.87
N LYS A 297 23.85 -9.99 -33.50
CA LYS A 297 23.90 -9.64 -34.93
C LYS A 297 24.85 -8.45 -35.23
N ARG A 298 25.12 -7.57 -34.28
CA ARG A 298 26.09 -6.47 -34.42
C ARG A 298 27.53 -6.93 -34.20
N LEU A 299 27.77 -7.89 -33.33
CA LEU A 299 29.10 -8.45 -33.10
C LEU A 299 29.61 -9.26 -34.31
N ARG A 300 28.76 -10.01 -35.00
CA ARG A 300 29.14 -10.77 -36.21
C ARG A 300 29.52 -9.88 -37.40
N ARG A 301 29.12 -8.61 -37.46
CA ARG A 301 29.52 -7.68 -38.51
C ARG A 301 30.91 -7.04 -38.32
N ARG A 302 31.44 -7.02 -37.07
CA ARG A 302 32.75 -6.42 -36.77
C ARG A 302 33.94 -7.37 -36.98
N TYR A 303 33.71 -8.66 -37.09
CA TYR A 303 34.76 -9.67 -37.27
C TYR A 303 34.73 -10.35 -38.65
N ARG A 304 34.15 -9.70 -39.62
CA ARG A 304 34.13 -10.19 -41.02
C ARG A 304 34.73 -9.15 -41.96
N ASN A 305 35.98 -8.79 -41.71
CA ASN A 305 36.92 -8.13 -42.64
C ASN A 305 38.32 -8.67 -42.39
#